data_a6e1ebe783812c79b187af10984bb853
#
_entry.id   a6e1ebe783812c79b187af10984bb853
#
_cell.length_a   1.000
_cell.length_b   1.000
_cell.length_c   1.000
_cell.angle_alpha   90.00
_cell.angle_beta   90.00
_cell.angle_gamma   90.00
#
_symmetry.space_group_name_H-M   'P 1'
#
loop_
_entity.id
_entity.type
_entity.pdbx_description
1 polymer ?
#
loop_
_entity_poly.entity_id
_entity_poly.type
_entity_poly.pdbx_seq_one_letter_code
_entity_poly.pdbx_strand_id
1 'polypeptide(L)'
;LLATPEFEIRGHSYEGFPILLKSNHDVFVEGMEFLVHHCLKRGSVQSRRSWETFGRDLCDYFEFIEANGFDWRELDHRNHETLLALYRDVSFDRFNLNASTVNRRLHLVIKFYQFALKQGWVSTLPYDLETVRVKQTKGFLAHTDTSGGYAVKPDVLLKTTPTRIKVLNKEQVEELLKSINNKTLRLIVRLALLTGLRKEELLTFPVTYVSAPQSISARSHVVVELKPQEMSTKGDKPRTIHVPISLMADLWDYVIHERHETIRKHGTDPKTLFVTAKGKSWSIPTSLNNQLNRLKLSFACHPHILRHTYATHTLKS
;
A
#
# COMPACT_ATOMS: atom_id res chain seq x y z
N LEU A 1 -16.53 -4.09 11.99
CA LEU A 1 -17.43 -4.30 10.85
C LEU A 1 -17.11 -3.34 9.71
N LEU A 2 -17.71 -3.59 8.52
CA LEU A 2 -17.66 -2.66 7.39
C LEU A 2 -19.07 -2.13 7.11
N ALA A 3 -19.14 -0.85 6.82
CA ALA A 3 -20.40 -0.18 6.52
C ALA A 3 -21.03 -0.69 5.21
N THR A 4 -22.34 -0.81 5.22
CA THR A 4 -23.17 -1.11 4.04
C THR A 4 -23.36 0.18 3.20
N PRO A 5 -23.95 0.07 1.98
CA PRO A 5 -24.23 1.23 1.13
C PRO A 5 -25.11 2.30 1.79
N GLU A 6 -25.91 1.93 2.80
CA GLU A 6 -26.81 2.83 3.53
C GLU A 6 -26.07 3.75 4.52
N PHE A 7 -24.77 3.51 4.76
CA PHE A 7 -23.97 4.40 5.59
C PHE A 7 -23.66 5.68 4.82
N GLU A 8 -24.45 6.71 5.09
CA GLU A 8 -24.35 7.99 4.41
C GLU A 8 -23.95 9.12 5.37
N ILE A 9 -23.10 10.02 4.88
CA ILE A 9 -22.78 11.28 5.54
C ILE A 9 -23.01 12.42 4.54
N ARG A 10 -23.94 13.32 4.87
CA ARG A 10 -24.33 14.46 4.00
C ARG A 10 -24.73 14.04 2.58
N GLY A 11 -25.47 12.93 2.45
CA GLY A 11 -25.95 12.41 1.17
C GLY A 11 -24.92 11.68 0.32
N HIS A 12 -23.72 11.41 0.86
CA HIS A 12 -22.71 10.58 0.20
C HIS A 12 -22.59 9.24 0.92
N SER A 13 -22.71 8.14 0.17
CA SER A 13 -22.50 6.79 0.70
C SER A 13 -21.01 6.51 0.86
N TYR A 14 -20.66 5.92 2.01
CA TYR A 14 -19.31 5.48 2.36
C TYR A 14 -19.28 3.97 2.61
N GLU A 15 -19.81 3.20 1.68
CA GLU A 15 -19.74 1.74 1.69
C GLU A 15 -18.30 1.24 1.94
N GLY A 16 -18.18 0.28 2.84
CA GLY A 16 -16.88 -0.28 3.24
C GLY A 16 -16.10 0.58 4.24
N PHE A 17 -16.70 1.65 4.79
CA PHE A 17 -16.09 2.41 5.88
C PHE A 17 -16.06 1.54 7.16
N PRO A 18 -14.95 1.54 7.95
CA PRO A 18 -14.87 0.73 9.16
C PRO A 18 -15.80 1.25 10.26
N ILE A 19 -16.57 0.34 10.85
CA ILE A 19 -17.40 0.60 12.03
C ILE A 19 -16.73 -0.08 13.21
N LEU A 20 -16.32 0.70 14.20
CA LEU A 20 -15.71 0.22 15.43
C LEU A 20 -16.78 -0.15 16.44
N LEU A 21 -16.69 -1.37 16.96
CA LEU A 21 -17.55 -1.87 18.01
C LEU A 21 -16.73 -2.16 19.27
N LYS A 22 -17.35 -1.98 20.44
CA LYS A 22 -16.85 -2.47 21.72
C LYS A 22 -17.13 -3.96 21.87
N SER A 23 -16.57 -4.59 22.91
CA SER A 23 -16.81 -6.01 23.23
C SER A 23 -18.29 -6.35 23.48
N ASN A 24 -19.08 -5.41 23.95
CA ASN A 24 -20.53 -5.53 24.13
C ASN A 24 -21.36 -5.29 22.86
N HIS A 25 -20.71 -5.16 21.69
CA HIS A 25 -21.30 -4.89 20.36
C HIS A 25 -21.85 -3.46 20.18
N ASP A 26 -21.73 -2.57 21.16
CA ASP A 26 -22.08 -1.17 20.99
C ASP A 26 -21.05 -0.45 20.09
N VAL A 27 -21.52 0.55 19.35
CA VAL A 27 -20.65 1.38 18.55
C VAL A 27 -19.70 2.19 19.45
N PHE A 28 -18.41 2.13 19.16
CA PHE A 28 -17.43 2.98 19.83
C PHE A 28 -17.46 4.38 19.22
N VAL A 29 -18.30 5.25 19.80
CA VAL A 29 -18.65 6.57 19.25
C VAL A 29 -17.43 7.45 19.04
N GLU A 30 -16.56 7.55 20.03
CA GLU A 30 -15.37 8.41 19.99
C GLU A 30 -14.37 7.95 18.88
N GLY A 31 -14.22 6.64 18.76
CA GLY A 31 -13.40 6.07 17.68
C GLY A 31 -14.00 6.34 16.30
N MET A 32 -15.33 6.26 16.17
CA MET A 32 -16.03 6.59 14.92
C MET A 32 -15.95 8.07 14.58
N GLU A 33 -16.13 8.97 15.54
CA GLU A 33 -15.98 10.42 15.32
C GLU A 33 -14.58 10.78 14.85
N PHE A 34 -13.56 10.16 15.46
CA PHE A 34 -12.17 10.33 15.02
C PHE A 34 -11.97 9.81 13.60
N LEU A 35 -12.42 8.60 13.27
CA LEU A 35 -12.25 8.03 11.92
C LEU A 35 -12.96 8.87 10.85
N VAL A 36 -14.19 9.29 11.11
CA VAL A 36 -14.94 10.18 10.21
C VAL A 36 -14.19 11.50 10.03
N HIS A 37 -13.69 12.10 11.13
CA HIS A 37 -12.90 13.33 11.05
C HIS A 37 -11.61 13.13 10.27
N HIS A 38 -10.86 12.07 10.59
CA HIS A 38 -9.52 11.82 10.03
C HIS A 38 -9.58 11.42 8.55
N CYS A 39 -10.52 10.53 8.20
CA CYS A 39 -10.60 9.97 6.85
C CYS A 39 -11.46 10.82 5.90
N LEU A 40 -12.60 11.33 6.37
CA LEU A 40 -13.60 11.93 5.50
C LEU A 40 -13.59 13.47 5.55
N LYS A 41 -13.66 14.06 6.76
CA LYS A 41 -13.76 15.54 6.87
C LYS A 41 -12.50 16.27 6.43
N ARG A 42 -11.32 15.69 6.63
CA ARG A 42 -10.04 16.31 6.18
C ARG A 42 -9.75 16.10 4.69
N GLY A 43 -10.52 15.26 3.99
CA GLY A 43 -10.36 14.99 2.57
C GLY A 43 -9.03 14.35 2.16
N SER A 44 -8.18 14.02 3.13
CA SER A 44 -6.81 13.54 2.87
C SER A 44 -6.70 12.04 2.62
N VAL A 45 -7.76 11.27 2.93
CA VAL A 45 -7.75 9.80 2.85
C VAL A 45 -8.93 9.31 2.01
N GLN A 46 -8.74 9.23 0.71
CA GLN A 46 -9.79 8.79 -0.23
C GLN A 46 -9.84 7.28 -0.47
N SER A 47 -8.76 6.56 -0.11
CA SER A 47 -8.66 5.12 -0.38
C SER A 47 -9.41 4.28 0.66
N ARG A 48 -10.41 3.50 0.22
CA ARG A 48 -11.14 2.51 1.06
C ARG A 48 -10.19 1.56 1.81
N ARG A 49 -9.11 1.11 1.17
CA ARG A 49 -8.09 0.25 1.82
C ARG A 49 -7.38 0.96 2.98
N SER A 50 -7.19 2.28 2.89
CA SER A 50 -6.63 3.06 4.00
C SER A 50 -7.62 3.17 5.15
N TRP A 51 -8.91 3.33 4.88
CA TRP A 51 -9.96 3.34 5.91
C TRP A 51 -9.97 2.03 6.70
N GLU A 52 -10.00 0.91 6.00
CA GLU A 52 -9.97 -0.43 6.61
C GLU A 52 -8.71 -0.64 7.46
N THR A 53 -7.54 -0.17 6.98
CA THR A 53 -6.30 -0.26 7.72
C THR A 53 -6.36 0.59 9.00
N PHE A 54 -6.87 1.81 8.93
CA PHE A 54 -7.00 2.68 10.10
C PHE A 54 -8.04 2.14 11.09
N GLY A 55 -9.17 1.63 10.61
CA GLY A 55 -10.15 0.97 11.47
C GLY A 55 -9.53 -0.21 12.23
N ARG A 56 -8.80 -1.08 11.54
CA ARG A 56 -8.15 -2.24 12.15
C ARG A 56 -7.07 -1.84 13.15
N ASP A 57 -6.22 -0.86 12.82
CA ASP A 57 -5.16 -0.42 13.71
C ASP A 57 -5.71 0.25 14.98
N LEU A 58 -6.82 0.97 14.86
CA LEU A 58 -7.48 1.58 16.02
C LEU A 58 -8.22 0.54 16.86
N CYS A 59 -8.89 -0.42 16.22
CA CYS A 59 -9.55 -1.54 16.87
C CYS A 59 -8.56 -2.35 17.71
N ASP A 60 -7.41 -2.71 17.14
CA ASP A 60 -6.34 -3.45 17.82
C ASP A 60 -5.86 -2.75 19.11
N TYR A 61 -5.75 -1.42 19.10
CA TYR A 61 -5.41 -0.66 20.31
C TYR A 61 -6.52 -0.71 21.36
N PHE A 62 -7.78 -0.51 20.97
CA PHE A 62 -8.89 -0.50 21.93
C PHE A 62 -9.24 -1.90 22.43
N GLU A 63 -9.05 -2.94 21.63
CA GLU A 63 -9.10 -4.33 22.10
C GLU A 63 -8.03 -4.60 23.18
N PHE A 64 -6.82 -4.05 23.02
CA PHE A 64 -5.80 -4.12 24.06
C PHE A 64 -6.24 -3.40 25.34
N ILE A 65 -6.82 -2.21 25.24
CA ILE A 65 -7.32 -1.43 26.38
C ILE A 65 -8.41 -2.22 27.13
N GLU A 66 -9.43 -2.70 26.41
CA GLU A 66 -10.55 -3.47 26.98
C GLU A 66 -10.08 -4.78 27.62
N ALA A 67 -9.21 -5.54 26.93
CA ALA A 67 -8.71 -6.83 27.41
C ALA A 67 -7.90 -6.73 28.72
N ASN A 68 -7.35 -5.56 29.01
CA ASN A 68 -6.60 -5.31 30.26
C ASN A 68 -7.40 -4.52 31.28
N GLY A 69 -8.67 -4.19 31.00
CA GLY A 69 -9.54 -3.45 31.92
C GLY A 69 -9.11 -1.99 32.13
N PHE A 70 -8.39 -1.41 31.18
CA PHE A 70 -7.96 -0.01 31.25
C PHE A 70 -9.06 0.93 30.75
N ASP A 71 -9.12 2.14 31.32
CA ASP A 71 -9.84 3.25 30.69
C ASP A 71 -8.86 4.10 29.88
N TRP A 72 -9.10 4.24 28.58
CA TRP A 72 -8.26 5.04 27.70
C TRP A 72 -8.26 6.55 28.05
N ARG A 73 -9.18 7.01 28.91
CA ARG A 73 -9.25 8.39 29.41
C ARG A 73 -8.43 8.61 30.67
N GLU A 74 -8.13 7.54 31.39
CA GLU A 74 -7.31 7.59 32.60
C GLU A 74 -5.83 7.63 32.24
N LEU A 75 -5.29 8.85 32.17
CA LEU A 75 -3.92 9.13 31.71
C LEU A 75 -3.00 9.56 32.84
N ASP A 76 -3.28 9.15 34.10
CA ASP A 76 -2.43 9.47 35.25
C ASP A 76 -1.17 8.60 35.23
N HIS A 77 -0.04 9.23 34.91
CA HIS A 77 1.25 8.55 34.68
C HIS A 77 2.24 8.74 35.84
N ARG A 78 1.83 9.30 36.97
CA ARG A 78 2.76 9.71 38.02
C ARG A 78 3.67 8.60 38.54
N ASN A 79 3.34 7.32 38.33
CA ASN A 79 4.13 6.18 38.81
C ASN A 79 4.19 4.96 37.82
N HIS A 80 3.65 5.05 36.61
CA HIS A 80 3.54 3.88 35.70
C HIS A 80 3.85 4.25 34.24
N GLU A 81 4.20 3.25 33.46
CA GLU A 81 4.32 3.40 32.02
C GLU A 81 3.00 3.86 31.39
N THR A 82 3.08 4.71 30.38
CA THR A 82 1.90 5.20 29.67
C THR A 82 1.18 4.07 28.95
N LEU A 83 -0.16 4.20 28.76
CA LEU A 83 -0.93 3.21 27.99
C LEU A 83 -0.34 2.93 26.60
N LEU A 84 0.24 3.96 25.95
CA LEU A 84 0.90 3.81 24.67
C LEU A 84 2.22 3.05 24.77
N ALA A 85 3.00 3.25 25.83
CA ALA A 85 4.23 2.52 26.06
C ALA A 85 3.93 1.04 26.34
N LEU A 86 2.94 0.74 27.19
CA LEU A 86 2.49 -0.64 27.43
C LEU A 86 2.01 -1.33 26.14
N TYR A 87 1.18 -0.66 25.35
CA TYR A 87 0.72 -1.19 24.06
C TYR A 87 1.87 -1.43 23.09
N ARG A 88 2.85 -0.50 23.03
CA ARG A 88 4.08 -0.65 22.25
C ARG A 88 4.83 -1.91 22.63
N ASP A 89 5.09 -2.10 23.92
CA ASP A 89 5.93 -3.17 24.41
C ASP A 89 5.25 -4.53 24.26
N VAL A 90 3.94 -4.62 24.55
CA VAL A 90 3.17 -5.83 24.28
C VAL A 90 3.14 -6.15 22.78
N SER A 91 2.96 -5.16 21.93
CA SER A 91 2.95 -5.36 20.46
C SER A 91 4.31 -5.80 19.93
N PHE A 92 5.40 -5.24 20.45
CA PHE A 92 6.75 -5.52 19.98
C PHE A 92 7.29 -6.83 20.57
N ASP A 93 7.23 -7.00 21.90
CA ASP A 93 7.87 -8.11 22.59
C ASP A 93 6.99 -9.37 22.63
N ARG A 94 5.69 -9.22 22.93
CA ARG A 94 4.78 -10.37 23.07
C ARG A 94 4.24 -10.87 21.74
N PHE A 95 3.83 -9.94 20.84
CA PHE A 95 3.31 -10.30 19.51
C PHE A 95 4.38 -10.31 18.43
N ASN A 96 5.64 -9.97 18.76
CA ASN A 96 6.79 -9.98 17.87
C ASN A 96 6.56 -9.21 16.56
N LEU A 97 5.85 -8.09 16.64
CA LEU A 97 5.62 -7.21 15.51
C LEU A 97 6.89 -6.41 15.22
N ASN A 98 7.17 -6.18 13.93
CA ASN A 98 8.30 -5.32 13.59
C ASN A 98 8.06 -3.85 13.99
N ALA A 99 9.13 -3.14 14.35
CA ALA A 99 9.09 -1.76 14.83
C ALA A 99 8.36 -0.80 13.88
N SER A 100 8.42 -1.01 12.56
CA SER A 100 7.71 -0.16 11.60
C SER A 100 6.19 -0.37 11.63
N THR A 101 5.72 -1.58 11.91
CA THR A 101 4.30 -1.87 12.09
C THR A 101 3.79 -1.27 13.40
N VAL A 102 4.53 -1.46 14.50
CA VAL A 102 4.19 -0.86 15.79
C VAL A 102 4.12 0.67 15.68
N ASN A 103 5.14 1.30 15.11
CA ASN A 103 5.15 2.75 14.93
C ASN A 103 4.00 3.25 14.04
N ARG A 104 3.63 2.51 13.00
CA ARG A 104 2.47 2.88 12.16
C ARG A 104 1.18 2.90 12.96
N ARG A 105 0.95 1.89 13.82
CA ARG A 105 -0.20 1.83 14.73
C ARG A 105 -0.14 2.96 15.75
N LEU A 106 0.98 3.16 16.41
CA LEU A 106 1.19 4.25 17.37
C LEU A 106 0.92 5.62 16.76
N HIS A 107 1.38 5.89 15.55
CA HIS A 107 1.08 7.16 14.86
C HIS A 107 -0.41 7.41 14.67
N LEU A 108 -1.21 6.39 14.45
CA LEU A 108 -2.66 6.54 14.35
C LEU A 108 -3.28 6.80 15.73
N VAL A 109 -2.88 6.07 16.76
CA VAL A 109 -3.36 6.23 18.12
C VAL A 109 -2.95 7.60 18.69
N ILE A 110 -1.73 8.07 18.42
CA ILE A 110 -1.28 9.44 18.75
C ILE A 110 -2.22 10.49 18.14
N LYS A 111 -2.60 10.32 16.86
CA LYS A 111 -3.56 11.23 16.21
C LYS A 111 -4.96 11.16 16.85
N PHE A 112 -5.38 9.98 17.29
CA PHE A 112 -6.62 9.83 18.04
C PHE A 112 -6.56 10.62 19.35
N TYR A 113 -5.51 10.50 20.15
CA TYR A 113 -5.37 11.25 21.39
C TYR A 113 -5.24 12.76 21.18
N GLN A 114 -4.55 13.19 20.13
CA GLN A 114 -4.53 14.61 19.74
C GLN A 114 -5.92 15.14 19.36
N PHE A 115 -6.74 14.30 18.73
CA PHE A 115 -8.13 14.63 18.45
C PHE A 115 -8.96 14.63 19.72
N ALA A 116 -8.82 13.62 20.59
CA ALA A 116 -9.51 13.50 21.87
C ALA A 116 -9.23 14.72 22.80
N LEU A 117 -7.98 15.18 22.84
CA LEU A 117 -7.58 16.38 23.56
C LEU A 117 -8.31 17.63 23.04
N LYS A 118 -8.43 17.77 21.71
CA LYS A 118 -9.17 18.88 21.08
C LYS A 118 -10.68 18.83 21.34
N GLN A 119 -11.24 17.63 21.53
CA GLN A 119 -12.65 17.46 21.88
C GLN A 119 -12.90 17.60 23.39
N GLY A 120 -11.85 17.72 24.21
CA GLY A 120 -11.97 17.76 25.65
C GLY A 120 -12.30 16.41 26.30
N TRP A 121 -12.11 15.29 25.59
CA TRP A 121 -12.34 13.94 26.12
C TRP A 121 -11.22 13.49 27.06
N VAL A 122 -10.04 14.05 26.88
CA VAL A 122 -8.87 13.87 27.75
C VAL A 122 -8.25 15.24 28.04
N SER A 123 -7.59 15.37 29.20
CA SER A 123 -6.94 16.63 29.63
C SER A 123 -5.46 16.70 29.28
N THR A 124 -4.82 15.54 29.02
CA THR A 124 -3.38 15.41 28.73
C THR A 124 -3.18 14.40 27.59
N LEU A 125 -1.95 14.27 27.11
CA LEU A 125 -1.58 13.24 26.13
C LEU A 125 -0.86 12.08 26.84
N PRO A 126 -1.06 10.81 26.43
CA PRO A 126 -0.40 9.65 27.01
C PRO A 126 1.02 9.43 26.47
N TYR A 127 1.76 10.46 26.20
CA TYR A 127 3.14 10.45 25.75
C TYR A 127 3.77 11.83 25.92
N ASP A 128 5.09 11.87 26.02
CA ASP A 128 5.87 13.10 26.03
C ASP A 128 6.53 13.37 24.66
N LEU A 129 6.95 14.61 24.47
CA LEU A 129 7.68 15.01 23.28
C LEU A 129 9.16 15.13 23.62
N GLU A 130 9.99 14.36 22.94
CA GLU A 130 11.44 14.42 23.05
C GLU A 130 12.08 15.08 21.83
N THR A 131 13.14 15.87 22.07
CA THR A 131 13.97 16.40 20.99
C THR A 131 15.08 15.42 20.67
N VAL A 132 15.10 14.92 19.45
CA VAL A 132 16.10 13.96 18.98
C VAL A 132 16.97 14.56 17.90
N ARG A 133 18.25 14.17 17.89
CA ARG A 133 19.15 14.49 16.77
C ARG A 133 18.72 13.72 15.53
N VAL A 134 18.55 14.42 14.41
CA VAL A 134 18.30 13.84 13.10
C VAL A 134 19.48 14.13 12.17
N LYS A 135 19.71 13.22 11.23
CA LYS A 135 20.74 13.39 10.23
C LYS A 135 20.32 14.51 9.27
N GLN A 136 21.07 15.59 9.25
CA GLN A 136 20.82 16.69 8.30
C GLN A 136 20.94 16.21 6.85
N THR A 137 20.07 16.75 6.00
CA THR A 137 20.15 16.53 4.56
C THR A 137 21.43 17.12 4.01
N LYS A 138 22.24 16.29 3.33
CA LYS A 138 23.46 16.72 2.65
C LYS A 138 23.23 16.76 1.15
N GLY A 139 23.87 17.68 0.44
CA GLY A 139 23.79 17.80 -1.01
C GLY A 139 22.94 18.99 -1.47
N PHE A 140 22.44 18.92 -2.69
CA PHE A 140 21.76 20.05 -3.36
C PHE A 140 20.57 20.61 -2.55
N LEU A 141 19.83 19.76 -1.82
CA LEU A 141 18.67 20.17 -1.02
C LEU A 141 19.00 20.54 0.43
N ALA A 142 20.28 20.64 0.81
CA ALA A 142 20.69 20.97 2.19
C ALA A 142 20.11 22.30 2.69
N HIS A 143 19.93 23.26 1.78
CA HIS A 143 19.37 24.59 2.09
C HIS A 143 17.87 24.56 2.45
N THR A 144 17.16 23.48 2.15
CA THR A 144 15.73 23.31 2.52
C THR A 144 15.55 22.66 3.89
N ASP A 145 16.63 22.18 4.50
CA ASP A 145 16.59 21.54 5.81
C ASP A 145 16.66 22.60 6.92
N THR A 146 15.50 23.00 7.41
CA THR A 146 15.34 23.97 8.51
C THR A 146 15.38 23.33 9.89
N SER A 147 15.62 22.02 10.00
CA SER A 147 15.58 21.28 11.27
C SER A 147 16.72 21.64 12.25
N GLY A 148 17.80 22.26 11.73
CA GLY A 148 19.03 22.48 12.53
C GLY A 148 19.67 21.18 13.04
N GLY A 149 19.26 20.02 12.52
CA GLY A 149 19.73 18.71 12.95
C GLY A 149 18.93 18.15 14.15
N TYR A 150 17.78 18.74 14.48
CA TYR A 150 16.90 18.27 15.55
C TYR A 150 15.47 18.08 15.03
N ALA A 151 14.77 17.12 15.62
CA ALA A 151 13.34 16.91 15.41
C ALA A 151 12.65 16.57 16.73
N VAL A 152 11.43 17.04 16.87
CA VAL A 152 10.57 16.70 18.00
C VAL A 152 9.71 15.52 17.63
N LYS A 153 9.70 14.48 18.44
CA LYS A 153 8.89 13.28 18.23
C LYS A 153 8.32 12.73 19.54
N PRO A 154 7.21 11.97 19.50
CA PRO A 154 6.73 11.24 20.66
C PRO A 154 7.79 10.22 21.13
N ASP A 155 8.01 10.18 22.45
CA ASP A 155 8.97 9.30 23.14
C ASP A 155 8.62 7.81 23.02
N VAL A 156 7.35 7.49 22.80
CA VAL A 156 6.83 6.12 22.68
C VAL A 156 7.23 5.43 21.38
N LEU A 157 7.82 6.13 20.41
CA LEU A 157 8.14 5.53 19.11
C LEU A 157 9.43 4.71 19.17
N LEU A 158 9.37 3.50 18.61
CA LEU A 158 10.52 2.60 18.48
C LEU A 158 11.54 3.14 17.46
N LYS A 159 12.82 2.88 17.71
CA LYS A 159 13.86 3.14 16.70
C LYS A 159 13.67 2.19 15.52
N THR A 160 13.59 2.73 14.33
CA THR A 160 13.51 1.95 13.10
C THR A 160 14.80 2.06 12.31
N THR A 161 15.30 0.93 11.83
CA THR A 161 16.39 0.92 10.86
C THR A 161 15.80 1.06 9.46
N PRO A 162 16.26 2.01 8.63
CA PRO A 162 15.80 2.12 7.25
C PRO A 162 16.01 0.80 6.51
N THR A 163 14.94 0.21 6.01
CA THR A 163 15.04 -1.00 5.21
C THR A 163 15.70 -0.66 3.88
N ARG A 164 16.84 -1.29 3.56
CA ARG A 164 17.47 -1.13 2.25
C ARG A 164 16.51 -1.61 1.17
N ILE A 165 16.30 -0.76 0.17
CA ILE A 165 15.52 -1.12 -1.01
C ILE A 165 16.24 -2.27 -1.70
N LYS A 166 15.57 -3.42 -1.80
CA LYS A 166 16.08 -4.57 -2.54
C LYS A 166 15.84 -4.33 -4.03
N VAL A 167 16.88 -4.54 -4.82
CA VAL A 167 16.91 -4.41 -6.29
C VAL A 167 17.53 -5.67 -6.83
N LEU A 168 16.96 -6.24 -7.90
CA LEU A 168 17.53 -7.41 -8.55
C LEU A 168 18.71 -6.97 -9.43
N ASN A 169 19.80 -7.72 -9.37
CA ASN A 169 20.90 -7.59 -10.33
C ASN A 169 20.54 -8.31 -11.64
N LYS A 170 21.42 -8.21 -12.65
CA LYS A 170 21.18 -8.79 -13.97
C LYS A 170 21.00 -10.30 -13.94
N GLU A 171 21.86 -11.00 -13.19
CA GLU A 171 21.83 -12.46 -13.04
C GLU A 171 20.51 -12.92 -12.37
N GLN A 172 20.05 -12.19 -11.36
CA GLN A 172 18.77 -12.47 -10.69
C GLN A 172 17.57 -12.22 -11.60
N VAL A 173 17.59 -11.20 -12.45
CA VAL A 173 16.55 -10.97 -13.45
C VAL A 173 16.52 -12.11 -14.48
N GLU A 174 17.68 -12.59 -14.94
CA GLU A 174 17.77 -13.72 -15.85
C GLU A 174 17.28 -15.03 -15.20
N GLU A 175 17.69 -15.31 -13.94
CA GLU A 175 17.20 -16.46 -13.17
C GLU A 175 15.67 -16.41 -13.03
N LEU A 176 15.12 -15.24 -12.65
CA LEU A 176 13.69 -15.04 -12.53
C LEU A 176 12.96 -15.35 -13.84
N LEU A 177 13.39 -14.77 -14.95
CA LEU A 177 12.74 -14.97 -16.24
C LEU A 177 12.86 -16.41 -16.75
N LYS A 178 13.96 -17.11 -16.49
CA LYS A 178 14.15 -18.52 -16.81
C LYS A 178 13.27 -19.44 -15.97
N SER A 179 13.03 -19.11 -14.69
CA SER A 179 12.21 -19.92 -13.78
C SER A 179 10.71 -19.89 -14.07
N ILE A 180 10.23 -18.91 -14.88
CA ILE A 180 8.82 -18.75 -15.17
C ILE A 180 8.44 -19.53 -16.44
N ASN A 181 7.72 -20.64 -16.29
CA ASN A 181 7.20 -21.42 -17.40
C ASN A 181 5.88 -20.86 -17.98
N ASN A 182 5.08 -20.18 -17.16
CA ASN A 182 3.81 -19.59 -17.58
C ASN A 182 4.04 -18.31 -18.40
N LYS A 183 3.62 -18.30 -19.68
CA LYS A 183 3.80 -17.16 -20.59
C LYS A 183 3.15 -15.88 -20.06
N THR A 184 1.91 -15.95 -19.54
CA THR A 184 1.20 -14.80 -18.99
C THR A 184 1.98 -14.19 -17.81
N LEU A 185 2.43 -15.02 -16.85
CA LEU A 185 3.23 -14.55 -15.72
C LEU A 185 4.55 -13.93 -16.18
N ARG A 186 5.21 -14.54 -17.18
CA ARG A 186 6.45 -14.00 -17.75
C ARG A 186 6.24 -12.61 -18.36
N LEU A 187 5.14 -12.40 -19.08
CA LEU A 187 4.79 -11.09 -19.64
C LEU A 187 4.46 -10.05 -18.56
N ILE A 188 3.73 -10.43 -17.51
CA ILE A 188 3.46 -9.56 -16.35
C ILE A 188 4.78 -9.10 -15.73
N VAL A 189 5.71 -10.03 -15.48
CA VAL A 189 7.02 -9.73 -14.88
C VAL A 189 7.85 -8.84 -15.80
N ARG A 190 7.89 -9.11 -17.10
CA ARG A 190 8.60 -8.26 -18.09
C ARG A 190 8.00 -6.87 -18.16
N LEU A 191 6.66 -6.75 -18.15
CA LEU A 191 5.99 -5.45 -18.14
C LEU A 191 6.34 -4.68 -16.86
N ALA A 192 6.38 -5.34 -15.69
CA ALA A 192 6.79 -4.72 -14.44
C ALA A 192 8.25 -4.22 -14.46
N LEU A 193 9.18 -5.05 -14.97
CA LEU A 193 10.62 -4.75 -15.05
C LEU A 193 10.95 -3.65 -16.07
N LEU A 194 10.15 -3.49 -17.13
CA LEU A 194 10.45 -2.56 -18.22
C LEU A 194 9.63 -1.26 -18.16
N THR A 195 8.62 -1.17 -17.28
CA THR A 195 7.77 0.02 -17.17
C THR A 195 7.61 0.55 -15.74
N GLY A 196 8.03 -0.24 -14.75
CA GLY A 196 7.90 0.12 -13.35
C GLY A 196 6.45 0.24 -12.86
N LEU A 197 5.48 -0.41 -13.51
CA LEU A 197 4.09 -0.43 -13.10
C LEU A 197 3.92 -1.01 -11.68
N ARG A 198 2.95 -0.47 -10.92
CA ARG A 198 2.57 -1.05 -9.63
C ARG A 198 1.76 -2.33 -9.83
N LYS A 199 1.68 -3.16 -8.80
CA LYS A 199 0.95 -4.43 -8.86
C LYS A 199 -0.49 -4.27 -9.35
N GLU A 200 -1.24 -3.33 -8.79
CA GLU A 200 -2.62 -3.09 -9.20
C GLU A 200 -2.71 -2.56 -10.63
N GLU A 201 -1.79 -1.69 -11.03
CA GLU A 201 -1.68 -1.19 -12.41
C GLU A 201 -1.39 -2.33 -13.40
N LEU A 202 -0.52 -3.29 -13.05
CA LEU A 202 -0.25 -4.48 -13.87
C LEU A 202 -1.49 -5.35 -14.06
N LEU A 203 -2.24 -5.58 -12.97
CA LEU A 203 -3.39 -6.49 -12.98
C LEU A 203 -4.64 -5.87 -13.61
N THR A 204 -4.74 -4.55 -13.61
CA THR A 204 -5.85 -3.81 -14.24
C THR A 204 -5.48 -3.18 -15.58
N PHE A 205 -4.28 -3.46 -16.10
CA PHE A 205 -3.80 -2.90 -17.37
C PHE A 205 -4.76 -3.25 -18.50
N PRO A 206 -5.34 -2.27 -19.22
CA PRO A 206 -6.34 -2.52 -20.24
C PRO A 206 -5.75 -3.20 -21.48
N VAL A 207 -6.52 -4.10 -22.09
CA VAL A 207 -6.13 -4.70 -23.39
C VAL A 207 -6.04 -3.66 -24.50
N THR A 208 -6.82 -2.60 -24.43
CA THR A 208 -6.86 -1.49 -25.41
C THR A 208 -5.57 -0.68 -25.45
N TYR A 209 -4.69 -0.81 -24.48
CA TYR A 209 -3.37 -0.14 -24.47
C TYR A 209 -2.31 -0.90 -25.28
N VAL A 210 -2.65 -2.08 -25.76
CA VAL A 210 -1.77 -2.88 -26.62
C VAL A 210 -2.08 -2.57 -28.09
N SER A 211 -1.08 -2.13 -28.82
CA SER A 211 -1.18 -1.77 -30.25
C SER A 211 -0.40 -2.75 -31.13
N ALA A 212 -0.90 -2.95 -32.35
CA ALA A 212 -0.20 -3.81 -33.34
C ALA A 212 1.16 -3.22 -33.70
N PRO A 213 2.22 -4.05 -33.84
CA PRO A 213 3.56 -3.57 -34.19
C PRO A 213 3.62 -2.76 -35.50
N GLN A 214 2.78 -3.11 -36.49
CA GLN A 214 2.71 -2.44 -37.79
C GLN A 214 2.21 -0.98 -37.68
N SER A 215 1.50 -0.65 -36.63
CA SER A 215 1.01 0.74 -36.38
C SER A 215 2.03 1.62 -35.68
N ILE A 216 3.21 1.08 -35.34
CA ILE A 216 4.24 1.76 -34.59
C ILE A 216 5.32 2.26 -35.54
N SER A 217 5.42 3.58 -35.72
CA SER A 217 6.51 4.20 -36.47
C SER A 217 7.87 3.95 -35.77
N ALA A 218 8.99 4.15 -36.48
CA ALA A 218 10.39 3.81 -36.09
C ALA A 218 10.91 4.40 -34.75
N ARG A 219 10.13 4.32 -33.70
CA ARG A 219 10.51 4.72 -32.31
C ARG A 219 10.94 3.49 -31.53
N SER A 220 11.82 3.65 -30.57
CA SER A 220 12.25 2.56 -29.68
C SER A 220 11.21 2.16 -28.64
N HIS A 221 10.25 3.04 -28.34
CA HIS A 221 9.22 2.86 -27.30
C HIS A 221 7.87 3.38 -27.75
N VAL A 222 6.82 2.74 -27.27
CA VAL A 222 5.43 3.19 -27.37
C VAL A 222 5.08 3.97 -26.09
N VAL A 223 4.52 5.14 -26.27
CA VAL A 223 4.04 5.99 -25.17
C VAL A 223 2.61 5.58 -24.83
N VAL A 224 2.37 5.18 -23.58
CA VAL A 224 1.05 4.77 -23.09
C VAL A 224 0.65 5.67 -21.94
N GLU A 225 -0.50 6.34 -22.05
CA GLU A 225 -1.11 7.13 -20.99
C GLU A 225 -2.01 6.24 -20.13
N LEU A 226 -1.69 6.14 -18.84
CA LEU A 226 -2.48 5.40 -17.87
C LEU A 226 -3.59 6.31 -17.33
N LYS A 227 -4.84 5.98 -17.63
CA LYS A 227 -6.01 6.77 -17.26
C LYS A 227 -6.76 6.13 -16.09
N PRO A 228 -7.03 6.88 -15.00
CA PRO A 228 -7.76 6.36 -13.84
C PRO A 228 -9.15 5.80 -14.16
N GLN A 229 -9.79 6.31 -15.22
CA GLN A 229 -11.11 5.86 -15.67
C GLN A 229 -11.07 4.44 -16.30
N GLU A 230 -9.91 4.02 -16.78
CA GLU A 230 -9.74 2.76 -17.53
C GLU A 230 -9.05 1.69 -16.69
N MET A 231 -8.25 2.10 -15.68
CA MET A 231 -7.48 1.19 -14.83
C MET A 231 -7.23 1.77 -13.43
N SER A 232 -6.87 0.91 -12.49
CA SER A 232 -6.49 1.36 -11.15
C SER A 232 -5.14 2.09 -11.19
N THR A 233 -5.13 3.37 -10.82
CA THR A 233 -3.89 4.16 -10.64
C THR A 233 -3.80 4.65 -9.20
N LYS A 234 -2.59 4.79 -8.66
CA LYS A 234 -2.44 5.25 -7.26
C LYS A 234 -2.85 6.72 -7.12
N GLY A 235 -3.90 6.94 -6.32
CA GLY A 235 -4.43 8.28 -6.03
C GLY A 235 -5.19 8.88 -7.22
N ASP A 236 -5.72 8.03 -8.10
CA ASP A 236 -6.51 8.40 -9.27
C ASP A 236 -5.85 9.47 -10.15
N LYS A 237 -4.51 9.40 -10.25
CA LYS A 237 -3.73 10.34 -11.06
C LYS A 237 -3.28 9.69 -12.37
N PRO A 238 -3.51 10.35 -13.51
CA PRO A 238 -2.98 9.90 -14.79
C PRO A 238 -1.45 9.98 -14.79
N ARG A 239 -0.82 9.10 -15.54
CA ARG A 239 0.63 9.16 -15.80
C ARG A 239 0.98 8.44 -17.08
N THR A 240 2.11 8.80 -17.65
CA THR A 240 2.64 8.19 -18.87
C THR A 240 3.71 7.15 -18.54
N ILE A 241 3.74 6.07 -19.32
CA ILE A 241 4.82 5.08 -19.33
C ILE A 241 5.35 4.88 -20.74
N HIS A 242 6.58 4.42 -20.82
CA HIS A 242 7.24 4.07 -22.09
C HIS A 242 7.38 2.55 -22.16
N VAL A 243 6.73 1.92 -23.12
CA VAL A 243 6.78 0.47 -23.32
C VAL A 243 7.72 0.17 -24.50
N PRO A 244 8.80 -0.62 -24.32
CA PRO A 244 9.68 -1.01 -25.42
C PRO A 244 8.89 -1.70 -26.53
N ILE A 245 9.23 -1.43 -27.81
CA ILE A 245 8.53 -2.00 -28.96
C ILE A 245 8.56 -3.53 -28.93
N SER A 246 9.70 -4.12 -28.56
CA SER A 246 9.80 -5.58 -28.45
C SER A 246 8.82 -6.17 -27.43
N LEU A 247 8.63 -5.49 -26.29
CA LEU A 247 7.62 -5.91 -25.31
C LEU A 247 6.20 -5.68 -25.84
N MET A 248 5.94 -4.57 -26.53
CA MET A 248 4.63 -4.30 -27.13
C MET A 248 4.26 -5.37 -28.16
N ALA A 249 5.23 -5.82 -28.97
CA ALA A 249 5.03 -6.92 -29.92
C ALA A 249 4.69 -8.25 -29.22
N ASP A 250 5.39 -8.58 -28.12
CA ASP A 250 5.09 -9.78 -27.34
C ASP A 250 3.70 -9.70 -26.66
N LEU A 251 3.31 -8.51 -26.20
CA LEU A 251 1.97 -8.29 -25.64
C LEU A 251 0.88 -8.41 -26.72
N TRP A 252 1.14 -7.91 -27.92
CA TRP A 252 0.23 -8.06 -29.05
C TRP A 252 0.07 -9.53 -29.45
N ASP A 253 1.18 -10.25 -29.58
CA ASP A 253 1.16 -11.70 -29.84
C ASP A 253 0.31 -12.46 -28.81
N TYR A 254 0.51 -12.15 -27.53
CA TYR A 254 -0.31 -12.71 -26.46
C TYR A 254 -1.81 -12.39 -26.63
N VAL A 255 -2.15 -11.17 -27.03
CA VAL A 255 -3.55 -10.74 -27.21
C VAL A 255 -4.22 -11.53 -28.33
N ILE A 256 -3.57 -11.68 -29.48
CA ILE A 256 -4.16 -12.33 -30.67
C ILE A 256 -4.15 -13.86 -30.62
N HIS A 257 -3.30 -14.45 -29.78
CA HIS A 257 -3.19 -15.93 -29.67
C HIS A 257 -3.72 -16.41 -28.31
N GLU A 258 -2.88 -16.43 -27.27
CA GLU A 258 -3.21 -17.10 -26.00
C GLU A 258 -4.41 -16.48 -25.29
N ARG A 259 -4.47 -15.13 -25.23
CA ARG A 259 -5.61 -14.45 -24.62
C ARG A 259 -6.90 -14.71 -25.41
N HIS A 260 -6.85 -14.55 -26.72
CA HIS A 260 -8.00 -14.76 -27.59
C HIS A 260 -8.54 -16.19 -27.47
N GLU A 261 -7.66 -17.20 -27.51
CA GLU A 261 -8.06 -18.59 -27.34
C GLU A 261 -8.70 -18.85 -25.97
N THR A 262 -8.10 -18.30 -24.90
CA THR A 262 -8.59 -18.47 -23.54
C THR A 262 -9.96 -17.84 -23.35
N ILE A 263 -10.18 -16.60 -23.80
CA ILE A 263 -11.48 -15.93 -23.65
C ILE A 263 -12.56 -16.59 -24.49
N ARG A 264 -12.22 -17.02 -25.71
CA ARG A 264 -13.14 -17.77 -26.60
C ARG A 264 -13.58 -19.08 -25.95
N LYS A 265 -12.64 -19.85 -25.40
CA LYS A 265 -12.92 -21.12 -24.72
C LYS A 265 -13.85 -20.99 -23.53
N HIS A 266 -13.78 -19.90 -22.79
CA HIS A 266 -14.55 -19.69 -21.57
C HIS A 266 -15.74 -18.74 -21.74
N GLY A 267 -15.96 -18.19 -22.94
CA GLY A 267 -17.06 -17.26 -23.21
C GLY A 267 -16.99 -15.98 -22.38
N THR A 268 -15.77 -15.46 -22.12
CA THR A 268 -15.53 -14.26 -21.31
C THR A 268 -14.95 -13.15 -22.17
N ASP A 269 -15.10 -11.90 -21.73
CA ASP A 269 -14.45 -10.73 -22.36
C ASP A 269 -14.01 -9.70 -21.31
N PRO A 270 -12.97 -9.99 -20.53
CA PRO A 270 -12.46 -9.03 -19.56
C PRO A 270 -11.75 -7.87 -20.24
N LYS A 271 -11.96 -6.66 -19.75
CA LYS A 271 -11.28 -5.45 -20.26
C LYS A 271 -9.77 -5.44 -19.96
N THR A 272 -9.32 -6.26 -19.01
CA THR A 272 -7.90 -6.33 -18.64
C THR A 272 -7.07 -7.14 -19.65
N LEU A 273 -5.82 -6.74 -19.82
CA LEU A 273 -4.87 -7.43 -20.70
C LEU A 273 -4.64 -8.87 -20.25
N PHE A 274 -4.26 -9.06 -19.00
CA PHE A 274 -3.92 -10.38 -18.48
C PHE A 274 -5.12 -11.11 -17.94
N VAL A 275 -5.26 -12.37 -18.36
CA VAL A 275 -6.36 -13.24 -17.92
C VAL A 275 -5.82 -14.49 -17.22
N THR A 276 -6.61 -15.03 -16.30
CA THR A 276 -6.34 -16.33 -15.67
C THR A 276 -6.61 -17.46 -16.67
N ALA A 277 -6.18 -18.69 -16.35
CA ALA A 277 -6.50 -19.88 -17.17
C ALA A 277 -8.00 -20.12 -17.36
N LYS A 278 -8.88 -19.47 -16.57
CA LYS A 278 -10.34 -19.51 -16.68
C LYS A 278 -10.91 -18.31 -17.46
N GLY A 279 -10.09 -17.55 -18.16
CA GLY A 279 -10.51 -16.38 -18.94
C GLY A 279 -10.97 -15.16 -18.10
N LYS A 280 -10.81 -15.16 -16.79
CA LYS A 280 -11.21 -14.05 -15.92
C LYS A 280 -10.04 -13.12 -15.65
N SER A 281 -10.34 -11.84 -15.37
CA SER A 281 -9.33 -10.88 -14.89
C SER A 281 -8.61 -11.39 -13.64
N TRP A 282 -7.36 -10.99 -13.44
CA TRP A 282 -6.60 -11.25 -12.23
C TRP A 282 -7.08 -10.29 -11.12
N SER A 283 -8.25 -10.55 -10.56
CA SER A 283 -8.90 -9.65 -9.59
C SER A 283 -8.30 -9.72 -8.18
N ILE A 284 -7.61 -10.83 -7.83
CA ILE A 284 -7.06 -11.03 -6.49
C ILE A 284 -5.60 -10.58 -6.46
N PRO A 285 -5.27 -9.44 -5.81
CA PRO A 285 -3.89 -8.92 -5.78
C PRO A 285 -2.87 -9.85 -5.14
N THR A 286 -3.28 -10.71 -4.22
CA THR A 286 -2.40 -11.72 -3.59
C THR A 286 -1.99 -12.83 -4.55
N SER A 287 -2.74 -13.08 -5.62
CA SER A 287 -2.46 -14.15 -6.57
C SER A 287 -1.11 -13.98 -7.27
N LEU A 288 -0.71 -12.77 -7.65
CA LEU A 288 0.59 -12.50 -8.28
C LEU A 288 1.74 -12.76 -7.29
N ASN A 289 1.59 -12.30 -6.03
CA ASN A 289 2.57 -12.58 -4.99
C ASN A 289 2.73 -14.09 -4.76
N ASN A 290 1.62 -14.82 -4.67
CA ASN A 290 1.62 -16.27 -4.47
C ASN A 290 2.29 -17.00 -5.64
N GLN A 291 2.09 -16.55 -6.87
CA GLN A 291 2.76 -17.14 -8.03
C GLN A 291 4.26 -16.88 -8.02
N LEU A 292 4.69 -15.66 -7.71
CA LEU A 292 6.12 -15.34 -7.58
C LEU A 292 6.79 -16.11 -6.43
N ASN A 293 6.10 -16.27 -5.28
CA ASN A 293 6.61 -17.03 -4.14
C ASN A 293 6.72 -18.55 -4.39
N ARG A 294 5.98 -19.09 -5.37
CA ARG A 294 6.09 -20.50 -5.79
C ARG A 294 7.29 -20.78 -6.68
N LEU A 295 7.91 -19.75 -7.23
CA LEU A 295 9.12 -19.91 -8.03
C LEU A 295 10.27 -20.29 -7.10
N LYS A 296 11.03 -21.30 -7.48
CA LYS A 296 12.24 -21.74 -6.76
C LYS A 296 13.40 -20.82 -7.12
N LEU A 297 13.46 -19.64 -6.49
CA LEU A 297 14.51 -18.65 -6.69
C LEU A 297 15.48 -18.66 -5.53
N SER A 298 16.72 -18.29 -5.79
CA SER A 298 17.75 -18.09 -4.76
C SER A 298 17.52 -16.84 -3.89
N PHE A 299 16.51 -16.02 -4.24
CA PHE A 299 16.17 -14.74 -3.59
C PHE A 299 14.65 -14.54 -3.49
N ALA A 300 14.23 -13.69 -2.55
CA ALA A 300 12.81 -13.31 -2.44
C ALA A 300 12.41 -12.38 -3.60
N CYS A 301 11.28 -12.68 -4.25
CA CYS A 301 10.75 -11.87 -5.35
C CYS A 301 9.28 -11.52 -5.12
N HIS A 302 8.95 -10.24 -5.25
CA HIS A 302 7.58 -9.73 -5.19
C HIS A 302 7.43 -8.49 -6.11
N PRO A 303 6.20 -8.09 -6.49
CA PRO A 303 5.99 -7.03 -7.49
C PRO A 303 6.69 -5.70 -7.17
N HIS A 304 6.84 -5.37 -5.89
CA HIS A 304 7.49 -4.11 -5.48
C HIS A 304 9.00 -4.10 -5.77
N ILE A 305 9.67 -5.27 -5.63
CA ILE A 305 11.09 -5.42 -6.01
C ILE A 305 11.26 -5.19 -7.51
N LEU A 306 10.36 -5.73 -8.36
CA LEU A 306 10.42 -5.53 -9.82
C LEU A 306 10.38 -4.04 -10.18
N ARG A 307 9.48 -3.29 -9.53
CA ARG A 307 9.38 -1.85 -9.72
C ARG A 307 10.63 -1.10 -9.22
N HIS A 308 11.20 -1.48 -8.08
CA HIS A 308 12.45 -0.89 -7.59
C HIS A 308 13.62 -1.18 -8.53
N THR A 309 13.66 -2.39 -9.08
CA THR A 309 14.64 -2.79 -10.08
C THR A 309 14.56 -1.89 -11.31
N TYR A 310 13.37 -1.70 -11.88
CA TYR A 310 13.15 -0.76 -12.97
C TYR A 310 13.68 0.65 -12.63
N ALA A 311 13.20 1.23 -11.53
CA ALA A 311 13.56 2.60 -11.16
C ALA A 311 15.09 2.78 -11.00
N THR A 312 15.77 1.79 -10.40
CA THR A 312 17.22 1.86 -10.16
C THR A 312 18.02 1.68 -11.44
N HIS A 313 17.60 0.77 -12.33
CA HIS A 313 18.32 0.53 -13.60
C HIS A 313 18.11 1.68 -14.57
N THR A 314 16.90 2.27 -14.64
CA THR A 314 16.62 3.43 -15.51
C THR A 314 17.37 4.68 -15.08
N LEU A 315 17.65 4.86 -13.78
CA LEU A 315 18.43 5.99 -13.27
C LEU A 315 19.95 5.83 -13.46
N LYS A 316 20.42 4.62 -13.79
CA LYS A 316 21.86 4.33 -14.03
C LYS A 316 22.21 4.26 -15.51
N SER A 317 21.22 4.16 -16.39
CA SER A 317 21.36 4.25 -17.86
C SER A 317 21.25 5.71 -18.32
#